data_9593678af2012b26485d808b4b6ead24
#
_entry.id   9593678af2012b26485d808b4b6ead24
#
_cell.length_a   1.000
_cell.length_b   1.000
_cell.length_c   1.000
_cell.angle_alpha   90.00
_cell.angle_beta   90.00
_cell.angle_gamma   90.00
#
_symmetry.space_group_name_H-M   'P 1'
#
loop_
_entity.id
_entity.type
_entity.pdbx_description
1 polymer ?
#
loop_
_entity_poly.entity_id
_entity_poly.type
_entity_poly.pdbx_seq_one_letter_code
_entity_poly.pdbx_strand_id
1 'polypeptide(L)'
;MNIASEQHVAAIVIRLDGDLTVDDSDNFKRTIRESTNDFSSDIVVDCTSLSQIDSVGLESLLWLSDEARSNNYRLRLACVPQTVTNIFRLTRLDGAFSTHPSVEAAARSLN
;
A
#
# COMPACT_ATOMS: atom_id res chain seq x y z
N MET A 1 11.35 -9.81 -0.23
CA MET A 1 10.72 -8.60 0.30
C MET A 1 10.38 -8.78 1.78
N ASN A 2 10.61 -7.76 2.56
CA ASN A 2 10.11 -7.71 3.92
C ASN A 2 8.85 -6.85 3.96
N ILE A 3 7.81 -7.39 4.58
CA ILE A 3 6.54 -6.69 4.77
C ILE A 3 6.30 -6.63 6.27
N ALA A 4 6.23 -5.42 6.82
CA ALA A 4 6.02 -5.21 8.25
C ALA A 4 4.73 -4.43 8.47
N SER A 5 3.99 -4.79 9.51
CA SER A 5 2.74 -4.12 9.88
C SER A 5 2.93 -3.47 11.25
N GLU A 6 2.50 -2.22 11.38
CA GLU A 6 2.61 -1.47 12.61
C GLU A 6 1.32 -0.69 12.86
N GLN A 7 0.78 -0.82 14.08
CA GLN A 7 -0.44 -0.12 14.47
C GLN A 7 -0.12 1.32 14.88
N HIS A 8 -0.82 2.28 14.29
CA HIS A 8 -0.76 3.69 14.68
C HIS A 8 -2.15 4.18 15.09
N VAL A 9 -2.20 5.35 15.70
CA VAL A 9 -3.48 5.90 16.20
C VAL A 9 -4.50 6.08 15.08
N ALA A 10 -4.07 6.57 13.92
CA ALA A 10 -4.96 6.88 12.80
C ALA A 10 -5.08 5.74 11.78
N ALA A 11 -4.12 4.82 11.74
CA ALA A 11 -4.06 3.83 10.68
C ALA A 11 -3.11 2.69 11.02
N ILE A 12 -3.21 1.61 10.27
CA ILE A 12 -2.21 0.55 10.23
C ILE A 12 -1.21 0.93 9.13
N VAL A 13 0.07 0.96 9.46
CA VAL A 13 1.14 1.24 8.48
C VAL A 13 1.74 -0.08 8.03
N ILE A 14 1.68 -0.33 6.73
CA ILE A 14 2.30 -1.50 6.10
C ILE A 14 3.55 -1.02 5.38
N ARG A 15 4.72 -1.42 5.85
CA ARG A 15 5.99 -1.07 5.22
C ARG A 15 6.41 -2.15 4.24
N LEU A 16 6.73 -1.73 3.03
CA LEU A 16 7.27 -2.60 1.99
C LEU A 16 8.76 -2.31 1.82
N ASP A 17 9.59 -3.34 1.92
CA ASP A 17 11.03 -3.21 1.80
C ASP A 17 11.55 -4.22 0.78
N GLY A 18 12.04 -3.72 -0.35
CA GLY A 18 12.53 -4.50 -1.48
C GLY A 18 11.63 -4.39 -2.71
N ASP A 19 11.56 -5.46 -3.47
CA ASP A 19 10.75 -5.51 -4.69
C ASP A 19 9.43 -6.23 -4.42
N LEU A 20 8.33 -5.65 -4.88
CA LEU A 20 7.03 -6.29 -4.80
C LEU A 20 6.76 -7.02 -6.11
N THR A 21 6.87 -8.34 -6.09
CA THR A 21 6.80 -9.18 -7.29
C THR A 21 5.80 -10.31 -7.12
N VAL A 22 5.73 -11.16 -8.16
CA VAL A 22 4.87 -12.34 -8.14
C VAL A 22 5.15 -13.24 -6.93
N ASP A 23 6.41 -13.32 -6.49
CA ASP A 23 6.80 -14.17 -5.36
C ASP A 23 6.25 -13.66 -4.02
N ASP A 24 5.88 -12.40 -3.96
CA ASP A 24 5.44 -11.74 -2.73
C ASP A 24 3.92 -11.58 -2.62
N SER A 25 3.19 -11.87 -3.70
CA SER A 25 1.77 -11.59 -3.80
C SER A 25 0.96 -12.26 -2.67
N ASP A 26 1.19 -13.53 -2.42
CA ASP A 26 0.43 -14.27 -1.37
C ASP A 26 0.77 -13.77 0.02
N ASN A 27 2.06 -13.49 0.29
CA ASN A 27 2.48 -12.95 1.57
C ASN A 27 1.92 -11.54 1.80
N PHE A 28 1.90 -10.72 0.76
CA PHE A 28 1.32 -9.38 0.83
C PHE A 28 -0.16 -9.44 1.22
N LYS A 29 -0.93 -10.24 0.51
CA LYS A 29 -2.37 -10.39 0.76
C LYS A 29 -2.65 -10.94 2.15
N ARG A 30 -1.87 -11.94 2.59
CA ARG A 30 -2.00 -12.50 3.92
C ARG A 30 -1.71 -11.47 5.00
N THR A 31 -0.64 -10.68 4.84
CA THR A 31 -0.28 -9.63 5.80
C THR A 31 -1.39 -8.59 5.92
N ILE A 32 -1.96 -8.16 4.79
CA ILE A 32 -3.08 -7.23 4.79
C ILE A 32 -4.28 -7.82 5.54
N ARG A 33 -4.66 -9.06 5.23
CA ARG A 33 -5.81 -9.71 5.88
C ARG A 33 -5.62 -9.86 7.38
N GLU A 34 -4.44 -10.29 7.80
CA GLU A 34 -4.11 -10.44 9.23
C GLU A 34 -4.13 -9.09 9.95
N SER A 35 -3.63 -8.05 9.31
CA SER A 35 -3.57 -6.71 9.89
C SER A 35 -4.95 -6.07 10.04
N THR A 36 -5.91 -6.43 9.19
CA THR A 36 -7.25 -5.82 9.17
C THR A 36 -8.32 -6.74 9.77
N ASN A 37 -7.97 -7.92 10.24
CA ASN A 37 -8.92 -8.96 10.66
C ASN A 37 -9.85 -8.50 11.79
N ASP A 38 -9.32 -7.81 12.79
CA ASP A 38 -10.08 -7.41 13.98
C ASP A 38 -10.56 -5.96 13.95
N PHE A 39 -10.12 -5.16 12.98
CA PHE A 39 -10.36 -3.72 12.95
C PHE A 39 -10.61 -3.23 11.53
N SER A 40 -11.59 -2.34 11.39
CA SER A 40 -11.80 -1.58 10.16
C SER A 40 -10.90 -0.35 10.15
N SER A 41 -9.62 -0.53 10.38
CA SER A 41 -8.67 0.59 10.37
C SER A 41 -8.25 0.92 8.95
N ASP A 42 -8.07 2.21 8.71
CA ASP A 42 -7.47 2.69 7.46
C ASP A 42 -6.03 2.19 7.35
N ILE A 43 -5.52 2.08 6.13
CA ILE A 43 -4.18 1.59 5.84
C ILE A 43 -3.35 2.65 5.13
N VAL A 44 -2.13 2.84 5.63
CA VAL A 44 -1.07 3.58 4.93
C VAL A 44 -0.01 2.57 4.52
N VAL A 45 0.27 2.48 3.23
CA VAL A 45 1.39 1.67 2.72
C VAL A 45 2.60 2.57 2.60
N ASP A 46 3.62 2.29 3.40
CA ASP A 46 4.89 3.03 3.37
C ASP A 46 5.79 2.42 2.31
N CYS A 47 5.97 3.16 1.22
CA CYS A 47 6.75 2.73 0.06
C CYS A 47 8.18 3.29 0.06
N THR A 48 8.65 3.86 1.17
CA THR A 48 9.98 4.47 1.25
C THR A 48 11.07 3.52 0.77
N SER A 49 11.01 2.25 1.16
CA SER A 49 12.02 1.24 0.84
C SER A 49 11.59 0.29 -0.27
N LEU A 50 10.51 0.61 -0.97
CA LEU A 50 10.06 -0.15 -2.13
C LEU A 50 10.97 0.20 -3.31
N SER A 51 11.62 -0.80 -3.90
CA SER A 51 12.56 -0.58 -5.00
C SER A 51 11.86 -0.63 -6.35
N GLN A 52 11.14 -1.72 -6.63
CA GLN A 52 10.45 -1.93 -7.89
C GLN A 52 9.20 -2.77 -7.69
N ILE A 53 8.34 -2.77 -8.70
CA ILE A 53 7.19 -3.67 -8.79
C ILE A 53 7.13 -4.28 -10.18
N ASP A 54 6.68 -5.54 -10.26
CA ASP A 54 6.31 -6.14 -11.54
C ASP A 54 4.79 -6.04 -11.75
N SER A 55 4.27 -6.64 -12.82
CA SER A 55 2.83 -6.58 -13.12
C SER A 55 1.98 -7.23 -12.02
N VAL A 56 2.48 -8.29 -11.39
CA VAL A 56 1.75 -8.97 -10.31
C VAL A 56 1.81 -8.12 -9.03
N GLY A 57 2.94 -7.44 -8.76
CA GLY A 57 3.04 -6.48 -7.67
C GLY A 57 2.04 -5.33 -7.84
N LEU A 58 1.93 -4.80 -9.06
CA LEU A 58 0.95 -3.77 -9.37
C LEU A 58 -0.48 -4.28 -9.15
N GLU A 59 -0.78 -5.49 -9.60
CA GLU A 59 -2.08 -6.12 -9.36
C GLU A 59 -2.36 -6.28 -7.86
N SER A 60 -1.34 -6.57 -7.06
CA SER A 60 -1.49 -6.70 -5.62
C SER A 60 -1.89 -5.38 -4.96
N LEU A 61 -1.32 -4.26 -5.42
CA LEU A 61 -1.74 -2.93 -4.94
C LEU A 61 -3.16 -2.60 -5.39
N LEU A 62 -3.54 -2.96 -6.60
CA LEU A 62 -4.92 -2.78 -7.09
C LEU A 62 -5.90 -3.64 -6.29
N TRP A 63 -5.51 -4.88 -5.98
CA TRP A 63 -6.30 -5.75 -5.11
C TRP A 63 -6.54 -5.08 -3.76
N LEU A 64 -5.50 -4.46 -3.18
CA LEU A 64 -5.65 -3.76 -1.90
C LEU A 64 -6.61 -2.58 -2.00
N SER A 65 -6.56 -1.84 -3.10
CA SER A 65 -7.51 -0.75 -3.34
C SER A 65 -8.95 -1.25 -3.38
N ASP A 66 -9.19 -2.37 -4.04
CA ASP A 66 -10.52 -3.00 -4.10
C ASP A 66 -10.95 -3.56 -2.75
N GLU A 67 -10.03 -4.17 -2.03
CA GLU A 67 -10.27 -4.72 -0.69
C GLU A 67 -10.67 -3.61 0.28
N ALA A 68 -9.98 -2.47 0.22
CA ALA A 68 -10.29 -1.29 1.03
C ALA A 68 -11.72 -0.81 0.76
N ARG A 69 -12.07 -0.69 -0.50
CA ARG A 69 -13.40 -0.23 -0.91
C ARG A 69 -14.48 -1.20 -0.43
N SER A 70 -14.25 -2.52 -0.58
CA SER A 70 -15.21 -3.54 -0.19
C SER A 70 -15.41 -3.65 1.30
N ASN A 71 -14.40 -3.30 2.09
CA ASN A 71 -14.42 -3.40 3.56
C ASN A 71 -14.54 -2.05 4.26
N ASN A 72 -14.81 -0.99 3.51
CA ASN A 72 -15.06 0.36 4.02
C ASN A 72 -13.90 0.96 4.82
N TYR A 73 -12.66 0.67 4.44
CA TYR A 73 -11.52 1.41 4.96
C TYR A 73 -10.83 2.18 3.83
N ARG A 74 -10.03 3.18 4.21
CA ARG A 74 -9.33 4.04 3.26
C ARG A 74 -7.89 3.58 3.11
N LEU A 75 -7.37 3.70 1.87
CA LEU A 75 -6.00 3.37 1.54
C LEU A 75 -5.25 4.63 1.15
N ARG A 76 -4.05 4.80 1.69
CA ARG A 76 -3.11 5.85 1.29
C ARG A 76 -1.76 5.22 1.02
N LEU A 77 -1.06 5.72 -0.01
CA LEU A 77 0.32 5.33 -0.27
C LEU A 77 1.23 6.48 0.14
N ALA A 78 2.33 6.19 0.81
CA ALA A 78 3.28 7.19 1.27
C ALA A 78 4.65 6.94 0.67
N CYS A 79 5.36 8.01 0.29
CA CYS A 79 6.74 7.96 -0.18
C CYS A 79 6.93 7.06 -1.41
N VAL A 80 6.01 7.12 -2.36
CA VAL A 80 6.10 6.28 -3.56
C VAL A 80 7.33 6.70 -4.37
N PRO A 81 8.28 5.79 -4.65
CA PRO A 81 9.46 6.13 -5.43
C PRO A 81 9.10 6.56 -6.85
N GLN A 82 9.96 7.39 -7.45
CA GLN A 82 9.71 7.90 -8.81
C GLN A 82 9.59 6.76 -9.84
N THR A 83 10.35 5.69 -9.68
CA THR A 83 10.28 4.52 -10.56
C THR A 83 8.89 3.90 -10.55
N VAL A 84 8.29 3.79 -9.37
CA VAL A 84 6.94 3.22 -9.20
C VAL A 84 5.88 4.22 -9.69
N THR A 85 6.06 5.50 -9.40
CA THR A 85 5.18 6.56 -9.91
C THR A 85 5.14 6.54 -11.44
N ASN A 86 6.29 6.34 -12.07
CA ASN A 86 6.37 6.24 -13.53
C ASN A 86 5.58 5.04 -14.06
N ILE A 87 5.63 3.90 -13.36
CA ILE A 87 4.86 2.72 -13.72
C ILE A 87 3.36 3.02 -13.63
N PHE A 88 2.91 3.69 -12.57
CA PHE A 88 1.51 4.10 -12.44
C PHE A 88 1.08 4.98 -13.61
N ARG A 89 1.93 5.93 -13.99
CA ARG A 89 1.66 6.85 -15.10
C ARG A 89 1.58 6.13 -16.43
N LEU A 90 2.55 5.25 -16.71
CA LEU A 90 2.61 4.48 -17.96
C LEU A 90 1.44 3.49 -18.10
N THR A 91 0.92 2.99 -17.00
CA THR A 91 -0.22 2.08 -16.98
C THR A 91 -1.55 2.80 -16.79
N ARG A 92 -1.54 4.15 -16.74
CA ARG A 92 -2.70 5.00 -16.53
C ARG A 92 -3.40 4.76 -15.20
N LEU A 93 -2.62 4.39 -14.18
CA LEU A 93 -3.11 4.13 -12.82
C LEU A 93 -2.71 5.22 -11.83
N ASP A 94 -2.18 6.34 -12.33
CA ASP A 94 -1.76 7.47 -11.50
C ASP A 94 -2.91 8.08 -10.69
N GLY A 95 -4.16 7.97 -11.17
CA GLY A 95 -5.33 8.38 -10.42
C GLY A 95 -5.98 7.30 -9.56
N ALA A 96 -5.44 6.07 -9.56
CA ALA A 96 -6.02 4.94 -8.85
C ALA A 96 -5.71 4.95 -7.35
N PHE A 97 -4.64 5.66 -6.95
CA PHE A 97 -4.17 5.67 -5.57
C PHE A 97 -4.04 7.10 -5.05
N SER A 98 -4.37 7.29 -3.78
CA SER A 98 -4.09 8.53 -3.06
C SER A 98 -2.66 8.47 -2.53
N THR A 99 -1.75 9.30 -3.06
CA THR A 99 -0.34 9.28 -2.71
C THR A 99 0.05 10.53 -1.92
N HIS A 100 0.98 10.36 -1.00
CA HIS A 100 1.42 11.42 -0.08
C HIS A 100 2.94 11.39 0.08
N PRO A 101 3.57 12.55 0.37
CA PRO A 101 5.03 12.62 0.45
C PRO A 101 5.63 11.98 1.69
N SER A 102 4.82 11.68 2.71
CA SER A 102 5.29 11.05 3.95
C SER A 102 4.19 10.25 4.59
N VAL A 103 4.57 9.36 5.52
CA VAL A 103 3.61 8.60 6.33
C VAL A 103 2.75 9.55 7.16
N GLU A 104 3.35 10.59 7.73
CA GLU A 104 2.63 11.59 8.52
C GLU A 104 1.58 12.32 7.68
N ALA A 105 1.94 12.74 6.47
CA ALA A 105 1.00 13.40 5.57
C ALA A 105 -0.14 12.46 5.17
N ALA A 106 0.16 11.21 4.88
CA ALA A 106 -0.84 10.19 4.56
C ALA A 106 -1.80 9.98 5.74
N ALA A 107 -1.27 9.85 6.94
CA ALA A 107 -2.08 9.66 8.15
C ALA A 107 -2.96 10.89 8.42
N ARG A 108 -2.43 12.10 8.27
CA ARG A 108 -3.23 13.33 8.44
C ARG A 108 -4.38 13.42 7.45
N SER A 109 -4.23 12.89 6.24
CA SER A 109 -5.29 12.89 5.23
C SER A 109 -6.50 12.04 5.64
N LEU A 110 -6.35 11.21 6.66
CA LEU A 110 -7.38 10.32 7.16
C LEU A 110 -8.20 10.93 8.32
N ASN A 111 -7.83 12.10 8.74
CA ASN A 111 -8.56 12.81 9.80
C ASN A 111 -9.76 13.58 9.25
#